data_cfd1e181505e0d7cbf921d24ab84489b
#
_entry.id   cfd1e181505e0d7cbf921d24ab84489b
#
_cell.length_a   1.000
_cell.length_b   1.000
_cell.length_c   1.000
_cell.angle_alpha   90.00
_cell.angle_beta   90.00
_cell.angle_gamma   90.00
#
_symmetry.space_group_name_H-M   'P 1'
#
loop_
_entity.id
_entity.type
_entity.pdbx_description
1 polymer ?
#
loop_
_entity_poly.entity_id
_entity_poly.type
_entity_poly.pdbx_seq_one_letter_code
_entity_poly.pdbx_strand_id
1 'polypeptide(L)'
;MEAGRVALSIVLATLLALSTLVAPSTAQIANDPKQPSEGNNVMVILGSQDLQNCFMHFDINDTTGSADQGYGQKDFSEGSQVNVMFNCQLEKSFIEHMYLTNGSIKFDFTVNIDSMDCTDNGDCTNLTVTISKGQQIVKTQEWPVEQVNSGNDVNLEMEITVDEMTNTWNKSSQEPFIEFEYSAPGWTTLDCNLLLDCPGYFRLYYYTIGNDTGTIEFPIRNITDPNNPDGNGMGGGVSDDSGLPGFGLMAGVGALAMAAVAVSRKSE
;
A
#
# COMPACT_ATOMS: atom_id res chain seq x y z
N MET A 1 14.47 46.33 -50.26
CA MET A 1 14.96 45.22 -49.47
C MET A 1 14.49 45.25 -47.97
N GLU A 2 13.99 46.37 -47.49
CA GLU A 2 13.53 46.48 -46.08
C GLU A 2 12.17 45.83 -45.78
N ALA A 3 11.22 45.87 -46.69
CA ALA A 3 9.87 45.30 -46.48
C ALA A 3 9.87 43.81 -46.25
N GLY A 4 10.79 43.05 -46.85
CA GLY A 4 10.90 41.60 -46.65
C GLY A 4 11.45 41.21 -45.27
N ARG A 5 12.26 42.06 -44.64
CA ARG A 5 12.84 41.80 -43.32
C ARG A 5 11.81 42.02 -42.21
N VAL A 6 10.95 43.05 -42.37
CA VAL A 6 9.86 43.31 -41.39
C VAL A 6 8.81 42.22 -41.47
N ALA A 7 8.43 41.75 -42.65
CA ALA A 7 7.47 40.66 -42.81
C ALA A 7 7.99 39.34 -42.19
N LEU A 8 9.27 39.00 -42.33
CA LEU A 8 9.87 37.80 -41.77
C LEU A 8 9.91 37.85 -40.23
N SER A 9 10.18 39.02 -39.66
CA SER A 9 10.20 39.21 -38.18
C SER A 9 8.81 39.07 -37.56
N ILE A 10 7.77 39.57 -38.25
CA ILE A 10 6.38 39.46 -37.75
C ILE A 10 5.91 38.00 -37.83
N VAL A 11 6.23 37.25 -38.87
CA VAL A 11 5.88 35.83 -39.01
C VAL A 11 6.60 35.00 -37.94
N LEU A 12 7.87 35.28 -37.64
CA LEU A 12 8.61 34.57 -36.62
C LEU A 12 8.08 34.88 -35.21
N ALA A 13 7.68 36.10 -34.91
CA ALA A 13 7.09 36.49 -33.66
C ALA A 13 5.71 35.85 -33.42
N THR A 14 4.90 35.75 -34.47
CA THR A 14 3.59 35.08 -34.39
C THR A 14 3.73 33.55 -34.23
N LEU A 15 4.70 32.91 -34.86
CA LEU A 15 4.99 31.48 -34.64
C LEU A 15 5.46 31.19 -33.20
N LEU A 16 6.30 32.05 -32.64
CA LEU A 16 6.74 31.94 -31.24
C LEU A 16 5.61 32.19 -30.25
N ALA A 17 4.69 33.10 -30.52
CA ALA A 17 3.53 33.35 -29.67
C ALA A 17 2.50 32.21 -29.68
N LEU A 18 2.36 31.50 -30.81
CA LEU A 18 1.48 30.32 -30.90
C LEU A 18 2.05 29.09 -30.17
N SER A 19 3.36 28.98 -30.00
CA SER A 19 3.98 27.85 -29.29
C SER A 19 3.85 27.95 -27.76
N THR A 20 3.49 29.10 -27.22
CA THR A 20 3.29 29.28 -25.77
C THR A 20 1.87 28.99 -25.29
N LEU A 21 0.94 28.66 -26.20
CA LEU A 21 -0.43 28.27 -25.88
C LEU A 21 -0.62 26.77 -25.72
N VAL A 22 0.46 25.99 -25.65
CA VAL A 22 0.36 24.64 -25.09
C VAL A 22 0.09 24.81 -23.61
N ALA A 23 -1.20 24.81 -23.24
CA ALA A 23 -1.59 24.67 -21.85
C ALA A 23 -0.80 23.45 -21.30
N PRO A 24 -0.16 23.56 -20.14
CA PRO A 24 0.38 22.37 -19.52
C PRO A 24 -0.79 21.40 -19.42
N SER A 25 -0.75 20.32 -20.19
CA SER A 25 -1.58 19.18 -19.89
C SER A 25 -1.14 18.80 -18.47
N THR A 26 -1.96 19.15 -17.48
CA THR A 26 -1.90 18.49 -16.20
C THR A 26 -2.07 17.03 -16.58
N ALA A 27 -0.97 16.30 -16.65
CA ALA A 27 -1.04 14.87 -16.68
C ALA A 27 -1.88 14.53 -15.46
N GLN A 28 -3.16 14.16 -15.67
CA GLN A 28 -3.90 13.47 -14.64
C GLN A 28 -3.00 12.29 -14.29
N ILE A 29 -2.42 12.33 -13.11
CA ILE A 29 -1.80 11.14 -12.54
C ILE A 29 -2.94 10.14 -12.56
N ALA A 30 -2.85 9.18 -13.48
CA ALA A 30 -3.81 8.10 -13.55
C ALA A 30 -3.84 7.52 -12.14
N ASN A 31 -5.01 7.57 -11.51
CA ASN A 31 -5.18 7.13 -10.14
C ASN A 31 -4.77 5.65 -10.14
N ASP A 32 -3.58 5.33 -9.64
CA ASP A 32 -3.13 3.95 -9.54
C ASP A 32 -4.09 3.25 -8.55
N PRO A 33 -4.90 2.27 -8.99
CA PRO A 33 -5.89 1.63 -8.13
C PRO A 33 -5.24 0.92 -6.94
N LYS A 34 -3.94 0.64 -6.98
CA LYS A 34 -3.20 0.06 -5.85
C LYS A 34 -2.82 1.08 -4.77
N GLN A 35 -3.11 2.37 -4.99
CA GLN A 35 -2.84 3.44 -4.03
C GLN A 35 -4.07 3.77 -3.18
N PRO A 36 -3.87 4.17 -1.91
CA PRO A 36 -4.95 4.54 -1.01
C PRO A 36 -5.64 5.84 -1.45
N SER A 37 -6.96 5.89 -1.31
CA SER A 37 -7.76 7.11 -1.47
C SER A 37 -9.07 7.00 -0.69
N GLU A 38 -9.82 8.10 -0.56
CA GLU A 38 -11.13 8.08 0.12
C GLU A 38 -12.12 7.09 -0.51
N GLY A 39 -12.10 6.96 -1.85
CA GLY A 39 -12.93 5.99 -2.58
C GLY A 39 -12.28 4.61 -2.74
N ASN A 40 -11.07 4.41 -2.24
CA ASN A 40 -10.28 3.19 -2.31
C ASN A 40 -9.55 2.99 -0.98
N ASN A 41 -10.30 2.67 0.04
CA ASN A 41 -9.86 2.64 1.44
C ASN A 41 -9.72 1.23 2.03
N VAL A 42 -10.00 0.21 1.23
CA VAL A 42 -9.83 -1.19 1.63
C VAL A 42 -8.55 -1.74 1.02
N MET A 43 -7.63 -2.14 1.87
CA MET A 43 -6.42 -2.84 1.51
C MET A 43 -6.65 -4.34 1.63
N VAL A 44 -6.25 -5.12 0.64
CA VAL A 44 -6.42 -6.57 0.60
C VAL A 44 -5.10 -7.29 0.89
N ILE A 45 -5.19 -8.43 1.58
CA ILE A 45 -4.08 -9.33 1.87
C ILE A 45 -4.10 -10.45 0.86
N LEU A 46 -2.98 -10.65 0.18
CA LEU A 46 -2.76 -11.61 -0.88
C LEU A 46 -1.45 -12.36 -0.63
N GLY A 47 -1.25 -13.51 -1.26
CA GLY A 47 0.01 -14.20 -1.09
C GLY A 47 0.13 -15.54 -1.81
N SER A 48 1.33 -16.13 -1.69
CA SER A 48 1.63 -17.43 -2.30
C SER A 48 1.01 -18.59 -1.53
N GLN A 49 0.89 -19.74 -2.22
CA GLN A 49 0.32 -20.95 -1.65
C GLN A 49 1.06 -21.46 -0.40
N ASP A 50 2.35 -21.20 -0.28
CA ASP A 50 3.23 -21.68 0.77
C ASP A 50 3.52 -20.68 1.89
N LEU A 51 2.82 -19.55 1.91
CA LEU A 51 3.00 -18.42 2.86
C LEU A 51 4.38 -17.74 2.78
N GLN A 52 5.21 -18.04 1.78
CA GLN A 52 6.54 -17.42 1.67
C GLN A 52 6.49 -15.99 1.15
N ASN A 53 5.44 -15.65 0.43
CA ASN A 53 5.23 -14.32 -0.11
C ASN A 53 3.82 -13.84 0.27
N CYS A 54 3.75 -12.83 1.12
CA CYS A 54 2.52 -12.16 1.50
C CYS A 54 2.65 -10.67 1.14
N PHE A 55 1.67 -10.14 0.43
CA PHE A 55 1.67 -8.76 -0.02
C PHE A 55 0.29 -8.13 0.09
N MET A 56 0.25 -6.81 0.03
CA MET A 56 -0.96 -6.03 0.21
C MET A 56 -1.04 -4.87 -0.79
N HIS A 57 -2.23 -4.51 -1.19
CA HIS A 57 -2.51 -3.30 -1.98
C HIS A 57 -3.99 -2.89 -1.86
N PHE A 58 -4.37 -1.75 -2.41
CA PHE A 58 -5.74 -1.21 -2.31
C PHE A 58 -6.66 -1.61 -3.48
N ASP A 59 -6.17 -2.25 -4.54
CA ASP A 59 -7.02 -2.67 -5.66
C ASP A 59 -7.75 -3.97 -5.37
N ILE A 60 -8.98 -3.88 -4.88
CA ILE A 60 -9.84 -5.04 -4.59
C ILE A 60 -10.22 -5.87 -5.83
N ASN A 61 -9.96 -5.37 -7.04
CA ASN A 61 -10.24 -6.09 -8.28
C ASN A 61 -9.01 -6.82 -8.84
N ASP A 62 -7.83 -6.59 -8.27
CA ASP A 62 -6.58 -7.24 -8.70
C ASP A 62 -6.15 -8.30 -7.67
N THR A 63 -6.36 -9.55 -7.98
CA THR A 63 -5.86 -10.69 -7.19
C THR A 63 -4.67 -11.38 -7.85
N THR A 64 -4.04 -10.72 -8.81
CA THR A 64 -2.89 -11.26 -9.55
C THR A 64 -1.72 -11.57 -8.63
N GLY A 65 -1.17 -12.76 -8.74
CA GLY A 65 -0.05 -13.22 -7.92
C GLY A 65 -0.45 -13.85 -6.59
N SER A 66 -1.74 -13.82 -6.24
CA SER A 66 -2.27 -14.60 -5.13
C SER A 66 -2.52 -16.06 -5.51
N ALA A 67 -2.51 -16.93 -4.52
CA ALA A 67 -2.81 -18.34 -4.70
C ALA A 67 -4.26 -18.55 -5.20
N ASP A 68 -4.43 -19.33 -6.26
CA ASP A 68 -5.73 -19.57 -6.91
C ASP A 68 -6.79 -20.17 -5.96
N GLN A 69 -6.36 -20.94 -4.95
CA GLN A 69 -7.25 -21.52 -3.94
C GLN A 69 -7.75 -20.49 -2.90
N GLY A 70 -7.26 -19.26 -2.92
CA GLY A 70 -7.66 -18.20 -2.01
C GLY A 70 -7.07 -18.31 -0.60
N TYR A 71 -6.03 -19.11 -0.41
CA TYR A 71 -5.30 -19.20 0.86
C TYR A 71 -3.86 -19.64 0.65
N GLY A 72 -2.99 -19.27 1.59
CA GLY A 72 -1.67 -19.87 1.77
C GLY A 72 -1.68 -20.86 2.92
N GLN A 73 -0.95 -21.96 2.77
CA GLN A 73 -0.86 -23.02 3.77
C GLN A 73 0.56 -23.51 3.93
N LYS A 74 0.94 -23.76 5.16
CA LYS A 74 2.17 -24.46 5.50
C LYS A 74 1.81 -25.73 6.27
N ASP A 75 2.23 -26.88 5.72
CA ASP A 75 2.06 -28.18 6.32
C ASP A 75 3.30 -28.56 7.13
N PHE A 76 3.07 -29.34 8.19
CA PHE A 76 4.10 -29.82 9.10
C PHE A 76 4.00 -31.34 9.23
N SER A 77 5.15 -32.00 9.24
CA SER A 77 5.20 -33.44 9.45
C SER A 77 4.69 -33.81 10.83
N GLU A 78 4.15 -35.01 10.95
CA GLU A 78 3.74 -35.61 12.23
C GLU A 78 4.85 -35.46 13.29
N GLY A 79 4.46 -35.07 14.51
CA GLY A 79 5.36 -34.83 15.63
C GLY A 79 6.22 -33.58 15.52
N SER A 80 6.09 -32.80 14.44
CA SER A 80 6.80 -31.54 14.26
C SER A 80 6.02 -30.39 14.88
N GLN A 81 6.74 -29.41 15.45
CA GLN A 81 6.14 -28.16 15.91
C GLN A 81 5.49 -27.42 14.73
N VAL A 82 4.22 -27.07 14.85
CA VAL A 82 3.55 -26.10 13.94
C VAL A 82 4.09 -24.73 14.32
N ASN A 83 4.99 -24.23 13.51
CA ASN A 83 5.69 -22.97 13.77
C ASN A 83 5.70 -22.11 12.50
N VAL A 84 5.05 -20.96 12.57
CA VAL A 84 5.01 -19.97 11.49
C VAL A 84 5.43 -18.61 11.99
N MET A 85 6.21 -17.95 11.15
CA MET A 85 6.52 -16.54 11.26
C MET A 85 6.63 -16.02 9.82
N PHE A 86 5.78 -15.11 9.44
CA PHE A 86 5.81 -14.47 8.13
C PHE A 86 5.27 -13.06 8.20
N ASN A 87 5.53 -12.27 7.18
CA ASN A 87 5.09 -10.89 7.12
C ASN A 87 4.43 -10.56 5.78
N CYS A 88 3.51 -9.61 5.82
CA CYS A 88 2.84 -9.04 4.68
C CYS A 88 3.27 -7.59 4.52
N GLN A 89 3.67 -7.22 3.30
CA GLN A 89 4.18 -5.90 2.94
C GLN A 89 3.39 -5.31 1.78
N LEU A 90 3.44 -4.00 1.61
CA LEU A 90 2.88 -3.39 0.41
C LEU A 90 3.59 -3.91 -0.85
N GLU A 91 2.81 -4.26 -1.86
CA GLU A 91 3.33 -4.60 -3.19
C GLU A 91 4.02 -3.40 -3.84
N LYS A 92 3.46 -2.20 -3.62
CA LYS A 92 4.00 -0.93 -4.09
C LYS A 92 3.96 0.11 -2.98
N SER A 93 5.04 0.84 -2.83
CA SER A 93 5.14 1.97 -1.90
C SER A 93 4.11 3.05 -2.19
N PHE A 94 3.67 3.74 -1.15
CA PHE A 94 2.77 4.88 -1.29
C PHE A 94 3.42 5.99 -2.12
N ILE A 95 2.69 6.49 -3.10
CA ILE A 95 3.09 7.65 -3.92
C ILE A 95 2.85 8.93 -3.14
N GLU A 96 1.75 8.99 -2.36
CA GLU A 96 1.37 10.13 -1.54
C GLU A 96 1.22 9.72 -0.06
N HIS A 97 1.21 10.69 0.85
CA HIS A 97 0.90 10.45 2.25
C HIS A 97 -0.57 10.03 2.40
N MET A 98 -0.83 9.04 3.25
CA MET A 98 -2.18 8.65 3.61
C MET A 98 -2.60 9.34 4.91
N TYR A 99 -3.72 10.05 4.88
CA TYR A 99 -4.29 10.73 6.04
C TYR A 99 -5.60 10.08 6.44
N LEU A 100 -5.78 9.87 7.75
CA LEU A 100 -6.98 9.23 8.29
C LEU A 100 -7.85 10.23 9.03
N THR A 101 -9.17 10.02 8.98
CA THR A 101 -10.13 10.72 9.85
C THR A 101 -10.17 10.06 11.23
N ASN A 102 -10.81 10.72 12.18
CA ASN A 102 -11.18 10.07 13.43
C ASN A 102 -12.05 8.85 13.13
N GLY A 103 -11.75 7.73 13.74
CA GLY A 103 -12.40 6.45 13.50
C GLY A 103 -11.49 5.31 13.87
N SER A 104 -11.65 4.18 13.22
CA SER A 104 -10.81 3.01 13.47
C SER A 104 -10.35 2.37 12.16
N ILE A 105 -9.11 1.87 12.16
CA ILE A 105 -8.62 0.95 11.15
C ILE A 105 -9.14 -0.43 11.56
N LYS A 106 -9.81 -1.11 10.62
CA LYS A 106 -10.41 -2.42 10.89
C LYS A 106 -9.68 -3.50 10.10
N PHE A 107 -9.35 -4.58 10.76
CA PHE A 107 -8.74 -5.78 10.19
C PHE A 107 -9.71 -6.92 10.28
N ASP A 108 -9.88 -7.63 9.18
CA ASP A 108 -10.67 -8.84 9.09
C ASP A 108 -9.85 -9.90 8.34
N PHE A 109 -9.57 -11.02 9.00
CA PHE A 109 -8.84 -12.11 8.40
C PHE A 109 -9.28 -13.46 8.98
N THR A 110 -9.15 -14.51 8.19
CA THR A 110 -9.52 -15.87 8.59
C THR A 110 -8.29 -16.76 8.58
N VAL A 111 -8.16 -17.55 9.62
CA VAL A 111 -7.15 -18.61 9.72
C VAL A 111 -7.83 -19.96 9.89
N ASN A 112 -7.11 -21.02 9.51
CA ASN A 112 -7.47 -22.39 9.84
C ASN A 112 -6.20 -23.09 10.30
N ILE A 113 -6.17 -23.49 11.56
CA ILE A 113 -4.98 -24.06 12.19
C ILE A 113 -5.35 -25.42 12.75
N ASP A 114 -4.51 -26.40 12.49
CA ASP A 114 -4.63 -27.75 13.00
C ASP A 114 -3.31 -28.15 13.68
N SER A 115 -3.32 -28.21 14.99
CA SER A 115 -2.20 -28.57 15.85
C SER A 115 -2.71 -29.21 17.14
N MET A 116 -1.84 -29.70 17.97
CA MET A 116 -2.22 -30.13 19.33
C MET A 116 -2.45 -28.93 20.24
N ASP A 117 -3.24 -29.15 21.30
CA ASP A 117 -3.40 -28.17 22.36
C ASP A 117 -2.09 -27.98 23.13
N CYS A 118 -1.92 -26.77 23.64
CA CYS A 118 -0.80 -26.46 24.52
C CYS A 118 -0.97 -27.13 25.85
N THR A 119 -0.02 -27.98 26.20
CA THR A 119 0.08 -28.52 27.55
C THR A 119 0.95 -27.63 28.42
N ASP A 120 0.83 -27.72 29.75
CA ASP A 120 1.53 -26.86 30.73
C ASP A 120 3.07 -26.81 30.57
N ASN A 121 3.65 -27.65 29.73
CA ASN A 121 5.08 -27.74 29.45
C ASN A 121 5.41 -27.58 27.94
N GLY A 122 4.46 -27.15 27.11
CA GLY A 122 4.66 -27.02 25.68
C GLY A 122 5.25 -25.67 25.29
N ASP A 123 6.07 -25.68 24.25
CA ASP A 123 6.56 -24.45 23.59
C ASP A 123 5.46 -23.87 22.69
N CYS A 124 4.56 -23.10 23.30
CA CYS A 124 3.44 -22.49 22.61
C CYS A 124 3.60 -20.96 22.52
N THR A 125 3.29 -20.45 21.37
CA THR A 125 3.09 -19.01 21.12
C THR A 125 1.68 -18.82 20.59
N ASN A 126 0.88 -17.99 21.24
CA ASN A 126 -0.44 -17.58 20.76
C ASN A 126 -0.35 -17.06 19.34
N LEU A 127 -1.45 -17.14 18.58
CA LEU A 127 -1.48 -16.42 17.31
C LEU A 127 -1.36 -14.93 17.62
N THR A 128 -0.21 -14.39 17.28
CA THR A 128 0.14 -12.99 17.49
C THR A 128 0.18 -12.29 16.15
N VAL A 129 -0.60 -11.21 16.00
CA VAL A 129 -0.57 -10.35 14.84
C VAL A 129 -0.08 -8.97 15.26
N THR A 130 1.05 -8.57 14.71
CA THR A 130 1.66 -7.27 14.97
C THR A 130 1.54 -6.40 13.73
N ILE A 131 0.97 -5.22 13.91
CA ILE A 131 0.84 -4.22 12.87
C ILE A 131 1.78 -3.08 13.16
N SER A 132 2.57 -2.74 12.18
CA SER A 132 3.55 -1.67 12.25
C SER A 132 3.32 -0.63 11.16
N LYS A 133 3.71 0.59 11.47
CA LYS A 133 3.80 1.74 10.59
C LYS A 133 5.28 2.02 10.35
N GLY A 134 5.82 1.47 9.26
CA GLY A 134 7.26 1.37 9.09
C GLY A 134 7.89 0.52 10.21
N GLN A 135 8.78 1.12 10.99
CA GLN A 135 9.43 0.45 12.12
C GLN A 135 8.70 0.60 13.46
N GLN A 136 7.61 1.35 13.49
CA GLN A 136 6.87 1.62 14.71
C GLN A 136 5.70 0.66 14.85
N ILE A 137 5.67 -0.11 15.93
CA ILE A 137 4.53 -0.97 16.27
C ILE A 137 3.33 -0.08 16.62
N VAL A 138 2.22 -0.31 15.94
CA VAL A 138 0.94 0.38 16.16
C VAL A 138 0.05 -0.45 17.07
N LYS A 139 -0.03 -1.75 16.80
CA LYS A 139 -0.87 -2.69 17.55
C LYS A 139 -0.27 -4.07 17.51
N THR A 140 -0.32 -4.76 18.65
CA THR A 140 -0.16 -6.21 18.74
C THR A 140 -1.42 -6.79 19.34
N GLN A 141 -1.97 -7.82 18.72
CA GLN A 141 -3.13 -8.56 19.20
C GLN A 141 -2.77 -10.03 19.26
N GLU A 142 -3.19 -10.68 20.35
CA GLU A 142 -2.97 -12.10 20.58
C GLU A 142 -4.31 -12.82 20.68
N TRP A 143 -4.37 -14.02 20.11
CA TRP A 143 -5.47 -14.97 20.29
C TRP A 143 -4.90 -16.26 20.82
N PRO A 144 -5.43 -16.76 21.96
CA PRO A 144 -4.98 -18.00 22.57
C PRO A 144 -5.03 -19.17 21.59
N VAL A 145 -4.09 -20.12 21.73
CA VAL A 145 -4.04 -21.31 20.86
C VAL A 145 -5.38 -22.03 20.85
N GLU A 146 -6.04 -22.18 22.00
CA GLU A 146 -7.32 -22.87 22.14
C GLU A 146 -8.45 -22.19 21.36
N GLN A 147 -8.35 -20.92 21.09
CA GLN A 147 -9.33 -20.17 20.30
C GLN A 147 -9.17 -20.40 18.81
N VAL A 148 -7.95 -20.55 18.32
CA VAL A 148 -7.63 -20.59 16.89
C VAL A 148 -7.32 -21.98 16.37
N ASN A 149 -6.92 -22.90 17.25
CA ASN A 149 -6.56 -24.28 16.95
C ASN A 149 -7.79 -25.19 16.99
N SER A 150 -8.62 -25.14 15.97
CA SER A 150 -9.86 -25.92 15.92
C SER A 150 -9.98 -26.82 14.69
N GLY A 151 -9.01 -26.77 13.78
CA GLY A 151 -9.11 -27.42 12.47
C GLY A 151 -10.24 -26.86 11.59
N ASN A 152 -10.87 -25.77 12.01
CA ASN A 152 -11.93 -25.07 11.30
C ASN A 152 -11.52 -23.64 10.98
N ASP A 153 -12.25 -23.01 10.06
CA ASP A 153 -12.06 -21.61 9.73
C ASP A 153 -12.49 -20.73 10.91
N VAL A 154 -11.57 -19.89 11.37
CA VAL A 154 -11.78 -18.93 12.46
C VAL A 154 -11.60 -17.53 11.91
N ASN A 155 -12.68 -16.75 11.90
CA ASN A 155 -12.62 -15.33 11.55
C ASN A 155 -12.15 -14.52 12.77
N LEU A 156 -11.18 -13.64 12.53
CA LEU A 156 -10.53 -12.83 13.56
C LEU A 156 -10.58 -11.37 13.13
N GLU A 157 -11.06 -10.55 14.06
CA GLU A 157 -11.18 -9.11 13.86
C GLU A 157 -10.25 -8.36 14.82
N MET A 158 -9.69 -7.26 14.34
CA MET A 158 -8.90 -6.36 15.16
C MET A 158 -9.21 -4.92 14.75
N GLU A 159 -9.27 -4.04 15.74
CA GLU A 159 -9.58 -2.63 15.53
C GLU A 159 -8.50 -1.75 16.17
N ILE A 160 -8.05 -0.73 15.45
CA ILE A 160 -7.08 0.27 15.92
C ILE A 160 -7.75 1.64 15.85
N THR A 161 -7.97 2.27 17.00
CA THR A 161 -8.47 3.65 17.03
C THR A 161 -7.44 4.60 16.45
N VAL A 162 -7.88 5.46 15.52
CA VAL A 162 -7.03 6.48 14.94
C VAL A 162 -6.74 7.57 15.97
N ASP A 163 -5.47 7.82 16.22
CA ASP A 163 -4.92 8.80 17.15
C ASP A 163 -3.81 9.65 16.49
N GLU A 164 -3.10 10.44 17.25
CA GLU A 164 -1.98 11.27 16.75
C GLU A 164 -0.87 10.43 16.10
N MET A 165 -0.67 9.19 16.53
CA MET A 165 0.36 8.30 15.99
C MET A 165 -0.06 7.68 14.66
N THR A 166 -1.34 7.42 14.48
CA THR A 166 -1.90 6.66 13.35
C THR A 166 -2.63 7.51 12.31
N ASN A 167 -2.90 8.79 12.58
CA ASN A 167 -3.66 9.66 11.69
C ASN A 167 -2.97 10.02 10.37
N THR A 168 -1.66 9.84 10.27
CA THR A 168 -0.88 10.11 9.06
C THR A 168 0.11 8.99 8.80
N TRP A 169 0.16 8.47 7.57
CA TRP A 169 1.10 7.45 7.13
C TRP A 169 1.96 8.01 6.01
N ASN A 170 3.22 8.26 6.30
CA ASN A 170 4.14 8.92 5.36
C ASN A 170 4.61 7.95 4.28
N LYS A 171 4.57 8.40 3.04
CA LYS A 171 5.14 7.67 1.90
C LYS A 171 6.59 7.30 2.15
N SER A 172 7.00 6.14 1.69
CA SER A 172 8.39 5.64 1.71
C SER A 172 9.00 5.31 3.06
N SER A 173 8.33 5.58 4.19
CA SER A 173 8.91 5.35 5.52
C SER A 173 7.95 4.81 6.58
N GLN A 174 6.66 4.95 6.36
CA GLN A 174 5.63 4.56 7.35
C GLN A 174 4.52 3.71 6.70
N GLU A 175 4.94 2.81 5.83
CA GLU A 175 4.03 1.89 5.17
C GLU A 175 3.52 0.82 6.14
N PRO A 176 2.29 0.31 5.94
CA PRO A 176 1.77 -0.80 6.71
C PRO A 176 2.64 -2.05 6.55
N PHE A 177 2.89 -2.69 7.67
CA PHE A 177 3.59 -3.96 7.74
C PHE A 177 2.88 -4.82 8.77
N ILE A 178 2.56 -6.06 8.41
CA ILE A 178 1.86 -7.00 9.27
C ILE A 178 2.73 -8.23 9.46
N GLU A 179 2.93 -8.63 10.71
CA GLU A 179 3.63 -9.84 11.06
C GLU A 179 2.68 -10.82 11.74
N PHE A 180 2.72 -12.07 11.33
CA PHE A 180 2.01 -13.18 11.92
C PHE A 180 3.01 -14.12 12.57
N GLU A 181 2.75 -14.48 13.82
CA GLU A 181 3.52 -15.45 14.60
C GLU A 181 2.59 -16.45 15.28
N TYR A 182 2.92 -17.73 15.19
CA TYR A 182 2.19 -18.79 15.87
C TYR A 182 3.10 -19.99 16.11
N SER A 183 2.96 -20.65 17.25
CA SER A 183 3.66 -21.91 17.52
C SER A 183 2.85 -22.80 18.45
N ALA A 184 2.65 -24.06 18.07
CA ALA A 184 2.03 -25.09 18.90
C ALA A 184 2.58 -26.47 18.55
N PRO A 185 2.48 -27.47 19.45
CA PRO A 185 2.88 -28.84 19.15
C PRO A 185 2.07 -29.41 17.98
N GLY A 186 2.72 -30.13 17.07
CA GLY A 186 2.01 -30.91 16.05
C GLY A 186 1.52 -32.24 16.58
N TRP A 187 0.59 -32.86 15.87
CA TRP A 187 0.01 -34.15 16.20
C TRP A 187 1.06 -35.25 16.31
N THR A 188 0.94 -36.11 17.32
CA THR A 188 1.79 -37.29 17.49
C THR A 188 1.04 -38.55 17.02
N THR A 189 1.79 -39.62 16.69
CA THR A 189 1.23 -40.94 16.29
C THR A 189 0.24 -41.51 17.29
N LEU A 190 0.35 -41.13 18.56
CA LEU A 190 -0.52 -41.62 19.62
C LEU A 190 -1.86 -40.90 19.66
N ASP A 191 -1.91 -39.68 19.21
CA ASP A 191 -3.11 -38.82 19.22
C ASP A 191 -3.90 -38.96 17.92
N CYS A 192 -3.24 -39.44 16.87
CA CYS A 192 -3.84 -39.75 15.61
C CYS A 192 -4.24 -41.20 15.48
N ASN A 193 -5.27 -41.46 14.71
CA ASN A 193 -5.70 -42.82 14.41
C ASN A 193 -4.57 -43.54 13.64
N LEU A 194 -4.06 -44.65 14.17
CA LEU A 194 -2.89 -45.46 13.72
C LEU A 194 -2.75 -45.75 12.21
N LEU A 195 -3.68 -45.30 11.39
CA LEU A 195 -3.74 -45.57 9.94
C LEU A 195 -3.71 -44.32 9.07
N LEU A 196 -3.61 -43.11 9.63
CA LEU A 196 -3.64 -41.86 8.90
C LEU A 196 -2.47 -40.97 9.30
N ASP A 197 -1.76 -40.42 8.31
CA ASP A 197 -0.86 -39.29 8.52
C ASP A 197 -1.69 -38.13 9.07
N CYS A 198 -1.26 -37.52 10.16
CA CYS A 198 -1.89 -36.36 10.76
C CYS A 198 -0.91 -35.16 10.71
N PRO A 199 -0.71 -34.56 9.56
CA PRO A 199 0.11 -33.37 9.44
C PRO A 199 -0.63 -32.21 10.11
N GLY A 200 0.04 -31.53 11.04
CA GLY A 200 -0.43 -30.22 11.46
C GLY A 200 -0.29 -29.22 10.35
N TYR A 201 -1.10 -28.20 10.34
CA TYR A 201 -0.97 -27.11 9.36
C TYR A 201 -1.37 -25.76 9.93
N PHE A 202 -0.89 -24.72 9.27
CA PHE A 202 -1.33 -23.35 9.44
C PHE A 202 -1.79 -22.82 8.09
N ARG A 203 -2.99 -22.24 8.00
CA ARG A 203 -3.56 -21.65 6.81
C ARG A 203 -4.00 -20.21 7.11
N LEU A 204 -3.66 -19.28 6.20
CA LEU A 204 -4.20 -17.93 6.17
C LEU A 204 -5.02 -17.76 4.89
N TYR A 205 -6.26 -17.30 5.02
CA TYR A 205 -7.11 -16.99 3.88
C TYR A 205 -6.76 -15.61 3.33
N TYR A 206 -6.68 -15.53 2.01
CA TYR A 206 -6.44 -14.31 1.26
C TYR A 206 -7.75 -13.74 0.74
N TYR A 207 -7.73 -12.44 0.45
CA TYR A 207 -8.84 -11.82 -0.23
C TYR A 207 -9.07 -12.47 -1.61
N THR A 208 -10.34 -12.71 -1.93
CA THR A 208 -10.78 -13.10 -3.26
C THR A 208 -11.99 -12.25 -3.66
N ILE A 209 -12.19 -12.03 -4.95
CA ILE A 209 -13.34 -11.22 -5.43
C ILE A 209 -14.65 -11.85 -4.93
N GLY A 210 -15.38 -11.10 -4.11
CA GLY A 210 -16.63 -11.56 -3.48
C GLY A 210 -16.46 -12.22 -2.11
N ASN A 211 -15.27 -12.15 -1.51
CA ASN A 211 -14.99 -12.56 -0.14
C ASN A 211 -14.33 -11.40 0.60
N ASP A 212 -14.84 -11.03 1.76
CA ASP A 212 -14.32 -9.91 2.56
C ASP A 212 -13.18 -10.32 3.51
N THR A 213 -12.75 -11.58 3.48
CA THR A 213 -11.64 -12.09 4.31
C THR A 213 -10.29 -11.59 3.80
N GLY A 214 -9.38 -11.28 4.72
CA GLY A 214 -8.04 -10.76 4.38
C GLY A 214 -8.09 -9.30 3.94
N THR A 215 -8.81 -8.48 4.68
CA THR A 215 -9.00 -7.05 4.39
C THR A 215 -8.60 -6.15 5.54
N ILE A 216 -8.22 -4.93 5.19
CA ILE A 216 -7.93 -3.86 6.15
C ILE A 216 -8.60 -2.59 5.65
N GLU A 217 -9.59 -2.11 6.39
CA GLU A 217 -10.30 -0.88 6.07
C GLU A 217 -9.67 0.30 6.82
N PHE A 218 -9.28 1.33 6.08
CA PHE A 218 -8.72 2.57 6.61
C PHE A 218 -9.74 3.71 6.49
N PRO A 219 -10.00 4.49 7.54
CA PRO A 219 -10.87 5.67 7.43
C PRO A 219 -10.12 6.84 6.75
N ILE A 220 -9.83 6.69 5.46
CA ILE A 220 -9.04 7.66 4.68
C ILE A 220 -9.83 8.95 4.45
N ARG A 221 -9.14 10.08 4.52
CA ARG A 221 -9.66 11.39 4.14
C ARG A 221 -8.86 12.01 3.01
N ASN A 222 -9.56 12.72 2.16
CA ASN A 222 -8.99 13.39 0.99
C ASN A 222 -8.41 14.76 1.38
N ILE A 223 -7.31 14.77 2.15
CA ILE A 223 -6.64 16.02 2.54
C ILE A 223 -5.17 15.91 2.20
N THR A 224 -4.72 16.84 1.37
CA THR A 224 -3.32 17.02 1.03
C THR A 224 -2.50 17.70 2.13
N ASP A 225 -3.16 18.33 3.13
CA ASP A 225 -2.47 19.05 4.23
C ASP A 225 -3.23 18.83 5.57
N PRO A 226 -2.60 18.18 6.57
CA PRO A 226 -3.20 18.00 7.89
C PRO A 226 -3.41 19.32 8.65
N ASN A 227 -2.71 20.40 8.24
CA ASN A 227 -2.89 21.73 8.83
C ASN A 227 -4.05 22.51 8.22
N ASN A 228 -4.72 21.94 7.21
CA ASN A 228 -5.96 22.48 6.63
C ASN A 228 -7.14 21.51 6.87
N PRO A 229 -7.65 21.40 8.12
CA PRO A 229 -8.66 20.42 8.47
C PRO A 229 -10.01 20.66 7.80
N ASP A 230 -10.25 21.85 7.27
CA ASP A 230 -11.57 22.24 6.73
C ASP A 230 -11.76 21.90 5.25
N GLY A 231 -10.75 21.28 4.59
CA GLY A 231 -10.90 20.66 3.28
C GLY A 231 -11.52 21.52 2.16
N ASN A 232 -11.68 22.83 2.34
CA ASN A 232 -12.15 23.75 1.32
C ASN A 232 -11.08 24.10 0.28
N GLY A 233 -10.17 23.17 0.04
CA GLY A 233 -9.30 23.19 -1.10
C GLY A 233 -10.10 22.73 -2.31
N MET A 234 -10.58 23.67 -3.11
CA MET A 234 -10.90 23.41 -4.50
C MET A 234 -9.80 22.55 -5.08
N GLY A 235 -10.18 21.46 -5.74
CA GLY A 235 -9.24 20.65 -6.47
C GLY A 235 -8.39 21.53 -7.40
N GLY A 236 -7.12 21.43 -7.29
CA GLY A 236 -6.20 22.15 -8.15
C GLY A 236 -5.34 23.16 -7.39
N GLY A 237 -4.16 22.79 -7.14
CA GLY A 237 -3.14 23.70 -6.69
C GLY A 237 -2.18 22.99 -5.78
N VAL A 238 -1.40 22.16 -6.36
CA VAL A 238 -0.10 21.78 -5.82
C VAL A 238 0.68 23.04 -5.57
N SER A 239 0.70 23.50 -4.35
CA SER A 239 1.75 24.36 -3.85
C SER A 239 2.73 23.52 -3.05
N ASP A 240 3.26 22.51 -3.70
CA ASP A 240 4.52 21.97 -3.26
C ASP A 240 5.62 22.89 -3.74
N ASP A 241 6.44 23.37 -2.82
CA ASP A 241 7.75 24.00 -3.06
C ASP A 241 8.77 23.09 -3.77
N SER A 242 8.36 21.97 -4.33
CA SER A 242 9.03 21.32 -5.43
C SER A 242 8.54 21.92 -6.74
N GLY A 243 8.47 23.26 -6.81
CA GLY A 243 8.36 23.97 -8.06
C GLY A 243 9.43 23.43 -8.97
N LEU A 244 9.02 22.89 -10.11
CA LEU A 244 9.93 22.74 -11.22
C LEU A 244 10.78 23.99 -11.23
N PRO A 245 12.10 23.89 -11.08
CA PRO A 245 12.96 25.07 -11.07
C PRO A 245 12.54 25.87 -12.30
N GLY A 246 12.23 27.12 -12.09
CA GLY A 246 11.64 28.02 -13.08
C GLY A 246 12.48 28.24 -14.34
N PHE A 247 12.87 27.16 -14.97
CA PHE A 247 13.59 27.14 -16.25
C PHE A 247 12.75 27.70 -17.39
N GLY A 248 11.42 27.68 -17.27
CA GLY A 248 10.56 28.12 -18.37
C GLY A 248 10.69 29.61 -18.66
N LEU A 249 10.67 30.48 -17.66
CA LEU A 249 10.63 31.91 -17.89
C LEU A 249 12.03 32.51 -18.11
N MET A 250 13.02 32.09 -17.32
CA MET A 250 14.39 32.58 -17.47
C MET A 250 15.10 32.01 -18.71
N ALA A 251 14.82 30.76 -19.11
CA ALA A 251 15.34 30.20 -20.33
C ALA A 251 14.72 30.89 -21.59
N GLY A 252 13.43 31.21 -21.53
CA GLY A 252 12.76 31.95 -22.59
C GLY A 252 13.29 33.37 -22.76
N VAL A 253 13.48 34.11 -21.70
CA VAL A 253 14.03 35.47 -21.72
C VAL A 253 15.50 35.47 -22.14
N GLY A 254 16.29 34.50 -21.71
CA GLY A 254 17.67 34.33 -22.12
C GLY A 254 17.82 34.04 -23.63
N ALA A 255 16.97 33.19 -24.19
CA ALA A 255 16.97 32.87 -25.60
C ALA A 255 16.58 34.07 -26.47
N LEU A 256 15.60 34.87 -26.03
CA LEU A 256 15.19 36.10 -26.71
C LEU A 256 16.30 37.17 -26.69
N ALA A 257 17.00 37.32 -25.58
CA ALA A 257 18.11 38.26 -25.45
C ALA A 257 19.29 37.88 -26.36
N MET A 258 19.64 36.61 -26.47
CA MET A 258 20.69 36.14 -27.39
C MET A 258 20.31 36.27 -28.87
N ALA A 259 19.05 36.04 -29.22
CA ALA A 259 18.58 36.26 -30.58
C ALA A 259 18.65 37.74 -31.00
N ALA A 260 18.30 38.66 -30.11
CA ALA A 260 18.40 40.10 -30.36
C ALA A 260 19.85 40.57 -30.58
N VAL A 261 20.79 40.05 -29.78
CA VAL A 261 22.23 40.39 -29.94
C VAL A 261 22.81 39.82 -31.23
N ALA A 262 22.39 38.61 -31.66
CA ALA A 262 22.84 38.00 -32.89
C ALA A 262 22.35 38.79 -34.14
N VAL A 263 21.15 39.34 -34.10
CA VAL A 263 20.61 40.18 -35.19
C VAL A 263 21.30 41.53 -35.26
N SER A 264 21.61 42.15 -34.10
CA SER A 264 22.31 43.45 -34.02
C SER A 264 23.73 43.41 -34.57
N ARG A 265 24.46 42.30 -34.37
CA ARG A 265 25.84 42.15 -34.90
C ARG A 265 25.94 41.93 -36.39
N LYS A 266 24.84 41.64 -37.08
CA LYS A 266 24.84 41.40 -38.56
C LYS A 266 24.46 42.63 -39.37
N SER A 267 24.21 43.76 -38.71
CA SER A 267 23.84 45.04 -39.34
C SER A 267 24.98 46.08 -39.40
N GLU A 268 26.19 45.72 -38.97
CA GLU A 268 27.46 46.43 -39.27
C GLU A 268 28.23 45.63 -40.35
#